data_920bace3c31f55d1ede8d69c54160baa
#
_entry.id   920bace3c31f55d1ede8d69c54160baa
#
_cell.length_a   1.000
_cell.length_b   1.000
_cell.length_c   1.000
_cell.angle_alpha   90.00
_cell.angle_beta   90.00
_cell.angle_gamma   90.00
#
_symmetry.space_group_name_H-M   'P 1'
#
loop_
_entity.id
_entity.type
_entity.pdbx_description
1 polymer ?
#
loop_
_entity_poly.entity_id
_entity_poly.type
_entity_poly.pdbx_seq_one_letter_code
_entity_poly.pdbx_strand_id
1 'polypeptide(L)'
;MRTIIGLEIHAELSTKTKMFCSCKNEFGQAPNTLVCPTCLGYVGTLPRVNEEAIRLAIKAGLAFDCDIRKSMKFDRKKYFYPDLTKGYQITQQDEPFAEHGYLEIDSNGKLKKIRIQRIHVEEDTGKSTHLDEEGKTLLDYNRAGVPLIEIVSEPDIESSEEAKVFLEDLRERLKFIDVSDVKMEEGSLRCDVNINVVDDEKKLKHAIVEIKNLNSFRAVERAINYEEERQRENLKNNITSTKETRRWDEASMSTILMRKKDEENDYRFTVEADIPRLTLSDEFINDIKESLPELPRQKKERYISEYKLSDYDADILSRDKNLSKYFEELVDSYGDATLIASWILTETMRRLKEHEIDITEIKLSNDNFTKLLDLIKENKVSNNSAKKIFREIFETNEDPEKVMKDLGLEQISDSSFLMDLVNKVIDDNPQSVEDYKAGKNRALGFLVGQVMKQSKGQANPQEANKMIAEELSKRWEYYFQLQIRTN
;
A
#
# COMPACT_ATOMS: atom_id res chain seq x y z
N MET A 1 0.76 32.32 10.47
CA MET A 1 1.91 31.41 10.78
C MET A 1 1.77 30.18 9.90
N ARG A 2 2.80 29.82 9.16
CA ARG A 2 2.88 28.61 8.32
C ARG A 2 3.93 27.66 8.87
N THR A 3 3.70 26.37 8.70
CA THR A 3 4.61 25.29 9.07
C THR A 3 5.42 24.87 7.85
N ILE A 4 6.68 24.55 8.05
CA ILE A 4 7.61 24.13 7.00
C ILE A 4 8.27 22.85 7.49
N ILE A 5 8.12 21.77 6.71
CA ILE A 5 8.59 20.44 7.07
C ILE A 5 9.42 19.86 5.92
N GLY A 6 10.60 19.34 6.26
CA GLY A 6 11.42 18.47 5.43
C GLY A 6 11.60 17.11 6.12
N LEU A 7 11.73 16.06 5.33
CA LEU A 7 11.90 14.70 5.80
C LEU A 7 13.23 14.13 5.34
N GLU A 8 13.89 13.39 6.22
CA GLU A 8 15.04 12.54 5.92
C GLU A 8 14.62 11.10 6.15
N ILE A 9 14.56 10.30 5.08
CA ILE A 9 14.03 8.94 5.11
C ILE A 9 15.14 7.97 4.73
N HIS A 10 15.41 6.99 5.61
CA HIS A 10 16.34 5.91 5.37
C HIS A 10 15.59 4.63 5.05
N ALA A 11 15.92 3.97 3.95
CA ALA A 11 15.35 2.69 3.57
C ALA A 11 16.45 1.66 3.30
N GLU A 12 16.39 0.51 4.00
CA GLU A 12 17.27 -0.61 3.74
C GLU A 12 16.93 -1.27 2.41
N LEU A 13 17.96 -1.56 1.60
CA LEU A 13 17.77 -2.17 0.29
C LEU A 13 17.67 -3.70 0.41
N SER A 14 16.73 -4.30 -0.32
CA SER A 14 16.44 -5.74 -0.34
C SER A 14 17.51 -6.55 -1.07
N THR A 15 18.76 -6.41 -0.67
CA THR A 15 19.90 -7.16 -1.23
C THR A 15 20.16 -8.46 -0.45
N LYS A 16 20.78 -9.44 -1.11
CA LYS A 16 21.18 -10.68 -0.46
C LYS A 16 22.42 -10.51 0.43
N THR A 17 23.23 -9.51 0.16
CA THR A 17 24.50 -9.25 0.88
C THR A 17 24.62 -7.78 1.25
N LYS A 18 25.51 -7.49 2.19
CA LYS A 18 25.79 -6.14 2.65
C LYS A 18 26.38 -5.24 1.57
N MET A 19 26.45 -3.93 1.85
CA MET A 19 26.83 -2.91 0.87
C MET A 19 28.29 -3.08 0.37
N PHE A 20 29.21 -3.42 1.26
CA PHE A 20 30.64 -3.45 0.95
C PHE A 20 31.33 -4.79 1.25
N CYS A 21 30.58 -5.86 1.56
CA CYS A 21 31.11 -7.19 1.80
C CYS A 21 30.08 -8.28 1.43
N SER A 22 30.49 -9.54 1.46
CA SER A 22 29.67 -10.70 1.11
C SER A 22 28.85 -11.29 2.26
N CYS A 23 28.85 -10.66 3.45
CA CYS A 23 27.99 -11.11 4.54
C CYS A 23 26.52 -11.03 4.13
N LYS A 24 25.72 -11.99 4.59
CA LYS A 24 24.28 -11.97 4.34
C LYS A 24 23.62 -10.75 4.94
N ASN A 25 22.59 -10.26 4.27
CA ASN A 25 21.68 -9.22 4.73
C ASN A 25 20.35 -9.90 5.13
N GLU A 26 20.24 -10.34 6.39
CA GLU A 26 19.08 -11.05 6.93
C GLU A 26 18.72 -10.49 8.30
N PHE A 27 17.44 -10.16 8.49
CA PHE A 27 16.91 -9.72 9.79
C PHE A 27 16.68 -10.90 10.74
N GLY A 28 16.77 -10.65 12.07
CA GLY A 28 16.36 -11.61 13.11
C GLY A 28 17.33 -12.72 13.42
N GLN A 29 18.56 -12.69 12.85
CA GLN A 29 19.60 -13.66 13.17
C GLN A 29 20.24 -13.40 14.54
N ALA A 30 20.88 -14.43 15.13
CA ALA A 30 21.56 -14.29 16.40
C ALA A 30 22.60 -13.14 16.33
N PRO A 31 22.76 -12.32 17.41
CA PRO A 31 23.64 -11.16 17.39
C PRO A 31 25.07 -11.49 16.99
N ASN A 32 25.66 -10.64 16.16
CA ASN A 32 27.05 -10.72 15.72
C ASN A 32 27.44 -12.01 14.95
N THR A 33 26.45 -12.67 14.30
CA THR A 33 26.69 -13.88 13.49
C THR A 33 26.84 -13.58 11.99
N LEU A 34 26.37 -12.43 11.53
CA LEU A 34 26.45 -12.00 10.14
C LEU A 34 27.52 -10.91 9.96
N VAL A 35 28.73 -11.20 10.40
CA VAL A 35 29.85 -10.24 10.40
C VAL A 35 31.13 -10.85 9.79
N CYS A 36 31.96 -9.99 9.22
CA CYS A 36 33.28 -10.36 8.71
C CYS A 36 34.30 -9.24 9.01
N PRO A 37 35.61 -9.46 8.81
CA PRO A 37 36.60 -8.42 9.04
C PRO A 37 36.32 -7.10 8.32
N THR A 38 35.74 -7.13 7.11
CA THR A 38 35.41 -5.90 6.34
C THR A 38 34.33 -5.07 7.02
N CYS A 39 33.15 -5.63 7.33
CA CYS A 39 32.10 -4.87 7.98
C CYS A 39 32.39 -4.54 9.45
N LEU A 40 33.35 -5.26 10.08
CA LEU A 40 33.86 -4.91 11.40
C LEU A 40 35.00 -3.87 11.36
N GLY A 41 35.47 -3.46 10.18
CA GLY A 41 36.47 -2.42 10.04
C GLY A 41 37.90 -2.86 10.42
N TYR A 42 38.24 -4.15 10.24
CA TYR A 42 39.61 -4.63 10.56
C TYR A 42 40.63 -4.04 9.61
N VAL A 43 41.79 -3.74 10.15
CA VAL A 43 42.92 -3.19 9.39
C VAL A 43 43.29 -4.11 8.23
N GLY A 44 43.49 -3.52 7.05
CA GLY A 44 43.88 -4.23 5.82
C GLY A 44 42.71 -4.82 5.02
N THR A 45 41.46 -4.61 5.45
CA THR A 45 40.27 -4.99 4.65
C THR A 45 39.88 -3.88 3.70
N LEU A 46 39.39 -4.26 2.51
CA LEU A 46 38.95 -3.32 1.48
C LEU A 46 37.43 -3.49 1.21
N PRO A 47 36.64 -2.39 1.12
CA PRO A 47 35.26 -2.43 0.76
C PRO A 47 35.10 -2.82 -0.72
N ARG A 48 34.06 -3.61 -1.03
CA ARG A 48 33.65 -3.93 -2.41
C ARG A 48 32.18 -3.58 -2.58
N VAL A 49 31.90 -2.68 -3.51
CA VAL A 49 30.56 -2.19 -3.77
C VAL A 49 29.65 -3.32 -4.25
N ASN A 50 28.47 -3.42 -3.65
CA ASN A 50 27.42 -4.35 -4.07
C ASN A 50 26.69 -3.76 -5.27
N GLU A 51 26.83 -4.39 -6.44
CA GLU A 51 26.19 -3.94 -7.69
C GLU A 51 24.66 -3.94 -7.59
N GLU A 52 24.06 -4.95 -6.92
CA GLU A 52 22.62 -5.01 -6.75
C GLU A 52 22.11 -3.85 -5.88
N ALA A 53 22.86 -3.43 -4.86
CA ALA A 53 22.50 -2.24 -4.08
C ALA A 53 22.47 -0.98 -4.95
N ILE A 54 23.43 -0.81 -5.86
CA ILE A 54 23.43 0.31 -6.81
C ILE A 54 22.26 0.21 -7.78
N ARG A 55 21.94 -0.99 -8.28
CA ARG A 55 20.79 -1.23 -9.16
C ARG A 55 19.47 -0.85 -8.49
N LEU A 56 19.26 -1.31 -7.25
CA LEU A 56 18.06 -0.99 -6.47
C LEU A 56 17.96 0.50 -6.14
N ALA A 57 19.10 1.14 -5.80
CA ALA A 57 19.14 2.58 -5.55
C ALA A 57 18.74 3.38 -6.79
N ILE A 58 19.30 3.06 -7.97
CA ILE A 58 18.94 3.71 -9.24
C ILE A 58 17.47 3.49 -9.55
N LYS A 59 16.96 2.28 -9.32
CA LYS A 59 15.55 1.93 -9.51
C LYS A 59 14.63 2.81 -8.64
N ALA A 60 15.02 3.05 -7.38
CA ALA A 60 14.32 4.01 -6.51
C ALA A 60 14.38 5.44 -7.07
N GLY A 61 15.56 5.92 -7.45
CA GLY A 61 15.73 7.24 -8.04
C GLY A 61 14.84 7.48 -9.27
N LEU A 62 14.82 6.50 -10.19
CA LEU A 62 13.98 6.56 -11.39
C LEU A 62 12.48 6.52 -11.05
N ALA A 63 12.08 5.76 -10.03
CA ALA A 63 10.68 5.68 -9.60
C ALA A 63 10.20 7.00 -8.95
N PHE A 64 11.10 7.85 -8.48
CA PHE A 64 10.82 9.18 -7.97
C PHE A 64 11.14 10.30 -8.96
N ASP A 65 11.27 9.97 -10.25
CA ASP A 65 11.57 10.93 -11.32
C ASP A 65 12.82 11.77 -11.06
N CYS A 66 13.83 11.20 -10.40
CA CYS A 66 15.11 11.85 -10.16
C CYS A 66 16.00 11.86 -11.40
N ASP A 67 16.84 12.88 -11.50
CA ASP A 67 17.98 12.91 -12.41
C ASP A 67 19.07 11.97 -11.89
N ILE A 68 19.40 10.92 -12.65
CA ILE A 68 20.43 9.95 -12.28
C ILE A 68 21.80 10.42 -12.79
N ARG A 69 22.76 10.57 -11.89
CA ARG A 69 24.15 10.92 -12.25
C ARG A 69 24.86 9.73 -12.88
N LYS A 70 25.55 9.98 -14.01
CA LYS A 70 26.37 8.97 -14.70
C LYS A 70 27.68 8.64 -13.97
N SER A 71 28.05 9.45 -13.00
CA SER A 71 29.28 9.24 -12.22
C SER A 71 28.99 9.57 -10.76
N MET A 72 29.41 8.69 -9.87
CA MET A 72 29.27 8.86 -8.43
C MET A 72 30.55 8.47 -7.69
N LYS A 73 30.75 9.04 -6.51
CA LYS A 73 31.82 8.69 -5.57
C LYS A 73 31.25 8.38 -4.20
N PHE A 74 32.04 7.75 -3.38
CA PHE A 74 31.77 7.58 -1.97
C PHE A 74 32.68 8.46 -1.12
N ASP A 75 32.16 8.89 0.03
CA ASP A 75 32.84 9.71 1.02
C ASP A 75 32.79 9.04 2.39
N ARG A 76 33.77 9.36 3.24
CA ARG A 76 33.81 8.94 4.65
C ARG A 76 33.23 10.04 5.51
N LYS A 77 32.07 9.78 6.15
CA LYS A 77 31.45 10.61 7.20
C LYS A 77 32.02 10.19 8.55
N LYS A 78 32.90 11.01 9.13
CA LYS A 78 33.67 10.64 10.33
C LYS A 78 32.94 11.08 11.60
N TYR A 79 32.59 10.11 12.43
CA TYR A 79 32.08 10.32 13.78
C TYR A 79 32.33 9.07 14.62
N PHE A 80 32.35 9.22 15.94
CA PHE A 80 32.67 8.14 16.83
C PHE A 80 31.45 7.73 17.65
N TYR A 81 30.98 6.53 17.35
CA TYR A 81 29.91 5.88 18.09
C TYR A 81 30.22 4.38 18.22
N PRO A 82 29.82 3.73 19.32
CA PRO A 82 30.11 2.31 19.53
C PRO A 82 29.60 1.36 18.47
N ASP A 83 28.50 1.70 17.81
CA ASP A 83 27.88 0.95 16.73
C ASP A 83 28.50 1.21 15.34
N LEU A 84 29.41 2.17 15.23
CA LEU A 84 30.14 2.52 14.02
C LEU A 84 31.54 1.85 14.00
N THR A 85 31.61 0.65 13.44
CA THR A 85 32.76 -0.25 13.54
C THR A 85 34.08 0.32 13.04
N LYS A 86 34.03 1.14 11.97
CA LYS A 86 35.20 1.73 11.31
C LYS A 86 35.57 3.12 11.85
N GLY A 87 34.75 3.73 12.70
CA GLY A 87 34.86 5.12 13.11
C GLY A 87 34.45 6.14 12.01
N TYR A 88 33.96 5.65 10.90
CA TYR A 88 33.33 6.44 9.84
C TYR A 88 32.26 5.60 9.12
N GLN A 89 31.30 6.28 8.52
CA GLN A 89 30.28 5.70 7.65
C GLN A 89 30.65 6.03 6.20
N ILE A 90 30.57 5.04 5.32
CA ILE A 90 30.70 5.27 3.87
C ILE A 90 29.35 5.72 3.35
N THR A 91 29.31 6.90 2.73
CA THR A 91 28.12 7.58 2.23
C THR A 91 28.43 8.39 0.96
N GLN A 92 27.52 9.24 0.50
CA GLN A 92 27.76 10.17 -0.61
C GLN A 92 27.40 11.60 -0.17
N GLN A 93 28.38 12.49 -0.08
CA GLN A 93 28.15 13.86 0.40
C GLN A 93 27.87 14.84 -0.73
N ASP A 94 28.83 15.03 -1.65
CA ASP A 94 28.75 16.08 -2.67
C ASP A 94 28.15 15.60 -3.99
N GLU A 95 28.25 14.31 -4.25
CA GLU A 95 27.82 13.69 -5.51
C GLU A 95 26.86 12.52 -5.23
N PRO A 96 25.65 12.81 -4.75
CA PRO A 96 24.61 11.78 -4.60
C PRO A 96 24.30 11.21 -5.98
N PHE A 97 23.87 9.94 -6.01
CA PHE A 97 23.60 9.29 -7.30
C PHE A 97 22.32 9.82 -7.99
N ALA A 98 21.39 10.44 -7.25
CA ALA A 98 20.13 10.95 -7.77
C ALA A 98 19.73 12.27 -7.09
N GLU A 99 19.18 13.19 -7.87
CA GLU A 99 18.77 14.53 -7.43
C GLU A 99 17.49 14.98 -8.14
N HIS A 100 16.86 16.04 -7.64
CA HIS A 100 15.76 16.78 -8.25
C HIS A 100 14.50 15.95 -8.58
N GLY A 101 14.26 14.91 -7.79
CA GLY A 101 13.06 14.09 -7.94
C GLY A 101 11.82 14.71 -7.31
N TYR A 102 10.72 13.96 -7.36
CA TYR A 102 9.49 14.35 -6.68
C TYR A 102 8.54 13.16 -6.44
N LEU A 103 7.62 13.39 -5.52
CA LEU A 103 6.45 12.56 -5.29
C LEU A 103 5.22 13.48 -5.27
N GLU A 104 4.18 13.15 -6.01
CA GLU A 104 2.90 13.85 -5.94
C GLU A 104 1.98 13.15 -4.97
N ILE A 105 1.48 13.89 -4.00
CA ILE A 105 0.56 13.41 -2.97
C ILE A 105 -0.83 14.02 -3.16
N ASP A 106 -1.86 13.34 -2.68
CA ASP A 106 -3.19 13.92 -2.54
C ASP A 106 -3.25 14.72 -1.23
N SER A 107 -3.35 16.04 -1.33
CA SER A 107 -3.58 16.93 -0.21
C SER A 107 -5.00 17.52 -0.32
N ASN A 108 -5.95 16.96 0.43
CA ASN A 108 -7.36 17.40 0.48
C ASN A 108 -8.04 17.44 -0.91
N GLY A 109 -7.85 16.40 -1.73
CA GLY A 109 -8.41 16.28 -3.08
C GLY A 109 -7.69 17.13 -4.13
N LYS A 110 -6.49 17.64 -3.81
CA LYS A 110 -5.62 18.34 -4.75
C LYS A 110 -4.25 17.68 -4.79
N LEU A 111 -3.74 17.50 -5.97
CA LEU A 111 -2.38 17.00 -6.16
C LEU A 111 -1.37 18.09 -5.76
N LYS A 112 -0.49 17.73 -4.82
CA LYS A 112 0.63 18.55 -4.38
C LYS A 112 1.94 17.84 -4.67
N LYS A 113 2.83 18.50 -5.37
CA LYS A 113 4.16 17.99 -5.68
C LYS A 113 5.10 18.29 -4.52
N ILE A 114 5.65 17.26 -3.90
CA ILE A 114 6.70 17.34 -2.90
C ILE A 114 8.00 16.95 -3.58
N ARG A 115 8.94 17.88 -3.62
CA ARG A 115 10.23 17.66 -4.27
C ARG A 115 11.16 16.83 -3.40
N ILE A 116 11.95 15.99 -4.05
CA ILE A 116 13.05 15.25 -3.44
C ILE A 116 14.34 15.97 -3.84
N GLN A 117 15.08 16.45 -2.85
CA GLN A 117 16.32 17.15 -3.07
C GLN A 117 17.37 16.22 -3.64
N ARG A 118 17.55 15.06 -2.96
CA ARG A 118 18.55 14.05 -3.32
C ARG A 118 18.20 12.68 -2.76
N ILE A 119 18.79 11.67 -3.39
CA ILE A 119 18.87 10.31 -2.84
C ILE A 119 20.33 9.89 -2.93
N HIS A 120 20.87 9.35 -1.84
CA HIS A 120 22.23 8.84 -1.83
C HIS A 120 22.32 7.44 -1.21
N VAL A 121 23.39 6.70 -1.55
CA VAL A 121 23.66 5.37 -1.05
C VAL A 121 24.63 5.46 0.11
N GLU A 122 24.38 4.68 1.16
CA GLU A 122 25.24 4.56 2.31
C GLU A 122 25.16 3.15 2.93
N GLU A 123 25.97 2.90 3.93
CA GLU A 123 25.88 1.70 4.76
C GLU A 123 25.24 2.02 6.11
N ASP A 124 24.48 1.08 6.68
CA ASP A 124 23.93 1.23 8.02
C ASP A 124 25.00 0.94 9.10
N THR A 125 24.73 1.43 10.30
CA THR A 125 25.53 1.16 11.51
C THR A 125 25.04 -0.10 12.24
N GLY A 126 25.76 -0.56 13.26
CA GLY A 126 25.29 -1.60 14.15
C GLY A 126 24.05 -1.17 14.95
N LYS A 127 23.52 -2.10 15.72
CA LYS A 127 22.39 -1.84 16.64
C LYS A 127 22.92 -1.72 18.07
N SER A 128 22.59 -0.61 18.73
CA SER A 128 22.85 -0.40 20.15
C SER A 128 21.60 -0.62 20.95
N THR A 129 21.67 -1.44 22.00
CA THR A 129 20.58 -1.65 22.96
C THR A 129 21.07 -1.24 24.36
N HIS A 130 20.47 -0.19 24.89
CA HIS A 130 20.80 0.33 26.22
C HIS A 130 20.03 -0.45 27.30
N LEU A 131 20.75 -0.93 28.30
CA LEU A 131 20.23 -1.57 29.48
C LEU A 131 20.46 -0.61 30.65
N ASP A 132 19.56 0.38 30.80
CA ASP A 132 19.74 1.48 31.75
C ASP A 132 19.86 1.00 33.20
N GLU A 133 19.10 -0.04 33.57
CA GLU A 133 19.17 -0.65 34.93
C GLU A 133 20.54 -1.27 35.24
N GLU A 134 21.23 -1.76 34.21
CA GLU A 134 22.54 -2.39 34.36
C GLU A 134 23.71 -1.45 34.04
N GLY A 135 23.44 -0.26 33.53
CA GLY A 135 24.44 0.69 33.04
C GLY A 135 25.29 0.15 31.90
N LYS A 136 24.70 -0.71 31.05
CA LYS A 136 25.39 -1.38 29.93
C LYS A 136 24.73 -1.05 28.59
N THR A 137 25.52 -1.15 27.53
CA THR A 137 25.04 -1.11 26.15
C THR A 137 25.48 -2.37 25.43
N LEU A 138 24.53 -3.09 24.85
CA LEU A 138 24.79 -4.25 24.01
C LEU A 138 24.91 -3.78 22.56
N LEU A 139 25.89 -4.34 21.84
CA LEU A 139 26.14 -4.03 20.43
C LEU A 139 25.93 -5.27 19.57
N ASP A 140 25.09 -5.11 18.54
CA ASP A 140 24.89 -6.10 17.51
C ASP A 140 25.31 -5.52 16.15
N TYR A 141 26.36 -6.08 15.56
CA TYR A 141 26.92 -5.63 14.29
C TYR A 141 26.33 -6.37 13.07
N ASN A 142 25.29 -7.18 13.23
CA ASN A 142 24.63 -7.83 12.10
C ASN A 142 24.10 -6.79 11.10
N ARG A 143 23.63 -5.64 11.59
CA ARG A 143 23.16 -4.54 10.74
C ARG A 143 24.30 -3.70 10.15
N ALA A 144 25.49 -3.66 10.78
CA ALA A 144 26.60 -2.85 10.28
C ALA A 144 26.98 -3.24 8.84
N GLY A 145 26.93 -2.28 7.92
CA GLY A 145 27.18 -2.48 6.49
C GLY A 145 25.98 -2.90 5.66
N VAL A 146 24.76 -2.95 6.21
CA VAL A 146 23.53 -3.16 5.43
C VAL A 146 23.37 -2.01 4.43
N PRO A 147 23.03 -2.29 3.15
CA PRO A 147 22.84 -1.25 2.16
C PRO A 147 21.64 -0.37 2.48
N LEU A 148 21.84 0.92 2.44
CA LEU A 148 20.87 1.93 2.81
C LEU A 148 20.79 3.02 1.74
N ILE A 149 19.60 3.52 1.46
CA ILE A 149 19.41 4.79 0.76
C ILE A 149 18.83 5.81 1.72
N GLU A 150 19.35 7.02 1.66
CA GLU A 150 18.77 8.19 2.33
C GLU A 150 18.08 9.07 1.30
N ILE A 151 16.80 9.30 1.49
CA ILE A 151 15.94 10.15 0.66
C ILE A 151 15.68 11.43 1.43
N VAL A 152 16.13 12.57 0.90
CA VAL A 152 15.95 13.89 1.51
C VAL A 152 14.94 14.68 0.71
N SER A 153 13.83 15.07 1.34
CA SER A 153 12.84 15.95 0.70
C SER A 153 13.26 17.42 0.76
N GLU A 154 12.76 18.22 -0.19
CA GLU A 154 12.68 19.66 0.01
C GLU A 154 11.64 19.99 1.09
N PRO A 155 11.70 21.18 1.72
CA PRO A 155 10.77 21.58 2.78
C PRO A 155 9.42 22.07 2.22
N ASP A 156 8.80 21.26 1.38
CA ASP A 156 7.53 21.54 0.70
C ASP A 156 6.30 21.10 1.49
N ILE A 157 6.49 20.29 2.54
CA ILE A 157 5.41 19.75 3.37
C ILE A 157 4.99 20.82 4.39
N GLU A 158 3.67 21.00 4.58
CA GLU A 158 3.10 22.07 5.41
C GLU A 158 2.22 21.57 6.56
N SER A 159 1.90 20.27 6.59
CA SER A 159 1.09 19.67 7.66
C SER A 159 1.52 18.24 8.00
N SER A 160 1.08 17.75 9.15
CA SER A 160 1.31 16.36 9.57
C SER A 160 0.61 15.35 8.66
N GLU A 161 -0.57 15.69 8.13
CA GLU A 161 -1.32 14.88 7.19
C GLU A 161 -0.56 14.73 5.87
N GLU A 162 -0.02 15.82 5.34
CA GLU A 162 0.82 15.78 4.14
C GLU A 162 2.07 14.93 4.34
N ALA A 163 2.74 15.06 5.50
CA ALA A 163 3.90 14.24 5.85
C ALA A 163 3.55 12.75 5.89
N LYS A 164 2.40 12.41 6.46
CA LYS A 164 1.92 11.03 6.54
C LYS A 164 1.61 10.45 5.16
N VAL A 165 0.84 11.18 4.33
CA VAL A 165 0.51 10.73 2.97
C VAL A 165 1.78 10.56 2.13
N PHE A 166 2.73 11.50 2.23
CA PHE A 166 4.01 11.39 1.55
C PHE A 166 4.78 10.12 1.95
N LEU A 167 4.86 9.81 3.25
CA LEU A 167 5.55 8.62 3.76
C LEU A 167 4.84 7.32 3.37
N GLU A 168 3.50 7.31 3.38
CA GLU A 168 2.70 6.17 2.94
C GLU A 168 2.91 5.90 1.45
N ASP A 169 2.82 6.90 0.59
CA ASP A 169 3.04 6.77 -0.85
C ASP A 169 4.49 6.38 -1.19
N LEU A 170 5.47 6.96 -0.49
CA LEU A 170 6.88 6.61 -0.64
C LEU A 170 7.12 5.14 -0.28
N ARG A 171 6.60 4.70 0.87
CA ARG A 171 6.69 3.30 1.31
C ARG A 171 6.07 2.34 0.31
N GLU A 172 4.83 2.62 -0.12
CA GLU A 172 4.12 1.78 -1.09
C GLU A 172 4.89 1.70 -2.40
N ARG A 173 5.45 2.80 -2.88
CA ARG A 173 6.23 2.84 -4.12
C ARG A 173 7.51 2.02 -4.02
N LEU A 174 8.30 2.17 -2.95
CA LEU A 174 9.52 1.38 -2.73
C LEU A 174 9.24 -0.12 -2.62
N LYS A 175 8.13 -0.49 -1.93
CA LYS A 175 7.67 -1.88 -1.82
C LYS A 175 7.22 -2.42 -3.18
N PHE A 176 6.43 -1.64 -3.92
CA PHE A 176 5.87 -2.03 -5.22
C PHE A 176 6.96 -2.37 -6.25
N ILE A 177 8.07 -1.63 -6.22
CA ILE A 177 9.21 -1.86 -7.11
C ILE A 177 10.25 -2.83 -6.54
N ASP A 178 9.98 -3.53 -5.43
CA ASP A 178 10.86 -4.48 -4.76
C ASP A 178 12.25 -3.92 -4.36
N VAL A 179 12.31 -2.65 -4.01
CA VAL A 179 13.57 -2.00 -3.57
C VAL A 179 13.83 -2.23 -2.09
N SER A 180 12.78 -2.24 -1.26
CA SER A 180 12.85 -2.39 0.19
C SER A 180 11.58 -3.06 0.71
N ASP A 181 11.65 -3.74 1.84
CA ASP A 181 10.49 -4.24 2.57
C ASP A 181 9.79 -3.16 3.42
N VAL A 182 10.47 -2.04 3.63
CA VAL A 182 9.99 -0.77 4.22
C VAL A 182 9.18 -0.91 5.52
N LYS A 183 9.68 -1.71 6.45
CA LYS A 183 9.07 -1.96 7.76
C LYS A 183 9.70 -1.08 8.84
N MET A 184 8.93 -0.13 9.38
CA MET A 184 9.41 0.75 10.45
C MET A 184 9.66 -0.01 11.76
N GLU A 185 8.83 -1.01 12.06
CA GLU A 185 8.94 -1.85 13.25
C GLU A 185 10.19 -2.73 13.28
N GLU A 186 10.72 -3.12 12.13
CA GLU A 186 11.97 -3.85 11.99
C GLU A 186 13.18 -2.91 11.79
N GLY A 187 12.92 -1.62 11.55
CA GLY A 187 13.94 -0.59 11.33
C GLY A 187 14.46 -0.49 9.91
N SER A 188 13.87 -1.24 8.95
CA SER A 188 14.23 -1.14 7.53
C SER A 188 13.67 0.12 6.84
N LEU A 189 12.76 0.85 7.50
CA LEU A 189 12.37 2.20 7.16
C LEU A 189 12.47 3.09 8.40
N ARG A 190 13.17 4.20 8.30
CA ARG A 190 13.33 5.20 9.37
C ARG A 190 13.07 6.58 8.80
N CYS A 191 12.55 7.49 9.63
CA CYS A 191 12.27 8.86 9.22
C CYS A 191 12.67 9.82 10.33
N ASP A 192 13.42 10.85 9.99
CA ASP A 192 13.66 12.02 10.82
C ASP A 192 12.90 13.22 10.22
N VAL A 193 12.38 14.07 11.08
CA VAL A 193 11.56 15.23 10.68
C VAL A 193 12.31 16.50 11.00
N ASN A 194 12.49 17.37 10.01
CA ASN A 194 12.98 18.74 10.17
C ASN A 194 11.79 19.69 10.08
N ILE A 195 11.45 20.38 11.18
CA ILE A 195 10.28 21.24 11.26
C ILE A 195 10.64 22.64 11.77
N ASN A 196 10.06 23.66 11.16
CA ASN A 196 10.01 24.99 11.74
C ASN A 196 8.72 25.73 11.38
N VAL A 197 8.30 26.65 12.26
CA VAL A 197 7.15 27.55 12.07
C VAL A 197 7.64 28.95 11.76
N VAL A 198 6.98 29.62 10.82
CA VAL A 198 7.25 30.98 10.40
C VAL A 198 6.02 31.85 10.59
N ASP A 199 6.19 33.01 11.19
CA ASP A 199 5.17 34.07 11.27
C ASP A 199 5.53 35.17 10.26
N ASP A 200 4.94 35.13 9.09
CA ASP A 200 5.25 36.06 8.00
C ASP A 200 4.80 37.50 8.34
N GLU A 201 3.74 37.68 9.14
CA GLU A 201 3.24 39.00 9.55
C GLU A 201 4.22 39.69 10.51
N LYS A 202 4.72 38.95 11.49
CA LYS A 202 5.70 39.46 12.46
C LYS A 202 7.15 39.39 11.95
N LYS A 203 7.38 38.71 10.81
CA LYS A 203 8.73 38.41 10.29
C LYS A 203 9.59 37.63 11.29
N LEU A 204 8.95 36.77 12.07
CA LEU A 204 9.60 35.89 13.04
C LEU A 204 9.65 34.43 12.51
N LYS A 205 10.73 33.76 12.84
CA LYS A 205 10.96 32.37 12.46
C LYS A 205 11.50 31.57 13.66
N HIS A 206 10.87 30.45 13.96
CA HIS A 206 11.46 29.49 14.89
C HIS A 206 12.67 28.81 14.23
N ALA A 207 13.71 28.50 14.97
CA ALA A 207 14.83 27.71 14.44
C ALA A 207 14.37 26.28 14.11
N ILE A 208 15.03 25.65 13.13
CA ILE A 208 14.72 24.27 12.73
C ILE A 208 14.93 23.32 13.90
N VAL A 209 13.96 22.44 14.12
CA VAL A 209 14.01 21.32 15.07
C VAL A 209 14.03 20.04 14.28
N GLU A 210 15.04 19.21 14.55
CA GLU A 210 15.16 17.85 14.06
C GLU A 210 14.51 16.89 15.07
N ILE A 211 13.50 16.14 14.65
CA ILE A 211 12.81 15.16 15.51
C ILE A 211 13.24 13.76 15.11
N LYS A 212 13.77 13.01 16.07
CA LYS A 212 14.25 11.62 15.92
C LYS A 212 13.40 10.63 16.70
N ASN A 213 13.69 9.33 16.52
CA ASN A 213 13.02 8.24 17.23
C ASN A 213 11.54 8.10 16.88
N LEU A 214 11.23 8.15 15.59
CA LEU A 214 9.89 8.03 15.04
C LEU A 214 9.69 6.62 14.48
N ASN A 215 9.03 5.76 15.25
CA ASN A 215 8.94 4.32 14.97
C ASN A 215 7.63 3.91 14.24
N SER A 216 6.80 4.87 13.87
CA SER A 216 5.57 4.65 13.08
C SER A 216 5.12 5.94 12.41
N PHE A 217 4.34 5.86 11.34
CA PHE A 217 3.76 7.05 10.69
C PHE A 217 2.83 7.83 11.63
N ARG A 218 2.17 7.12 12.56
CA ARG A 218 1.37 7.76 13.61
C ARG A 218 2.25 8.54 14.59
N ALA A 219 3.44 8.05 14.91
CA ALA A 219 4.39 8.79 15.74
C ALA A 219 4.90 10.04 15.03
N VAL A 220 5.16 9.96 13.71
CA VAL A 220 5.51 11.13 12.87
C VAL A 220 4.42 12.19 12.93
N GLU A 221 3.16 11.81 12.68
CA GLU A 221 2.00 12.72 12.70
C GLU A 221 1.86 13.42 14.07
N ARG A 222 1.94 12.66 15.17
CA ARG A 222 1.82 13.20 16.54
C ARG A 222 2.99 14.11 16.89
N ALA A 223 4.20 13.73 16.54
CA ALA A 223 5.39 14.51 16.83
C ALA A 223 5.39 15.86 16.09
N ILE A 224 4.97 15.87 14.82
CA ILE A 224 4.81 17.10 14.03
C ILE A 224 3.77 18.01 14.70
N ASN A 225 2.58 17.48 15.04
CA ASN A 225 1.51 18.26 15.64
C ASN A 225 1.94 18.87 17.00
N TYR A 226 2.60 18.09 17.85
CA TYR A 226 3.12 18.58 19.13
C TYR A 226 4.17 19.68 18.94
N GLU A 227 5.11 19.47 18.04
CA GLU A 227 6.21 20.41 17.82
C GLU A 227 5.74 21.68 17.13
N GLU A 228 4.77 21.59 16.21
CA GLU A 228 4.12 22.73 15.61
C GLU A 228 3.45 23.63 16.64
N GLU A 229 2.67 23.04 17.56
CA GLU A 229 1.99 23.77 18.63
C GLU A 229 3.01 24.45 19.55
N ARG A 230 4.04 23.72 19.99
CA ARG A 230 5.12 24.26 20.83
C ARG A 230 5.83 25.45 20.18
N GLN A 231 6.14 25.35 18.90
CA GLN A 231 6.82 26.43 18.17
C GLN A 231 5.90 27.64 17.92
N ARG A 232 4.61 27.41 17.65
CA ARG A 232 3.61 28.47 17.54
C ARG A 232 3.46 29.26 18.86
N GLU A 233 3.46 28.56 19.99
CA GLU A 233 3.41 29.18 21.30
C GLU A 233 4.67 30.02 21.60
N ASN A 234 5.86 29.46 21.31
CA ASN A 234 7.13 30.19 21.43
C ASN A 234 7.13 31.50 20.62
N LEU A 235 6.68 31.47 19.36
CA LEU A 235 6.61 32.64 18.51
C LEU A 235 5.58 33.67 19.00
N LYS A 236 4.44 33.24 19.56
CA LYS A 236 3.46 34.14 20.19
C LYS A 236 4.06 34.89 21.37
N ASN A 237 4.88 34.21 22.15
CA ASN A 237 5.53 34.75 23.34
C ASN A 237 6.89 35.42 23.05
N ASN A 238 7.28 35.56 21.77
CA ASN A 238 8.56 36.10 21.31
C ASN A 238 9.78 35.38 21.93
N ILE A 239 9.66 34.09 22.19
CA ILE A 239 10.76 33.26 22.69
C ILE A 239 11.69 32.95 21.53
N THR A 240 12.96 33.33 21.68
CA THR A 240 14.02 32.98 20.73
C THR A 240 14.40 31.53 20.86
N SER A 241 14.69 30.89 19.74
CA SER A 241 15.08 29.48 19.68
C SER A 241 16.40 29.32 18.93
N THR A 242 17.14 28.28 19.31
CA THR A 242 18.32 27.78 18.58
C THR A 242 17.95 26.49 17.88
N LYS A 243 18.76 26.05 16.89
CA LYS A 243 18.59 24.74 16.28
C LYS A 243 18.67 23.65 17.36
N GLU A 244 17.72 22.72 17.37
CA GLU A 244 17.63 21.65 18.35
C GLU A 244 17.48 20.29 17.67
N THR A 245 18.04 19.23 18.28
CA THR A 245 17.65 17.86 18.03
C THR A 245 16.82 17.38 19.22
N ARG A 246 15.63 16.89 18.93
CA ARG A 246 14.68 16.36 19.92
C ARG A 246 14.33 14.92 19.56
N ARG A 247 13.94 14.11 20.53
CA ARG A 247 13.38 12.77 20.30
C ARG A 247 11.89 12.76 20.61
N TRP A 248 11.14 12.01 19.87
CA TRP A 248 9.76 11.69 20.24
C TRP A 248 9.74 10.70 21.40
N ASP A 249 8.89 10.96 22.38
CA ASP A 249 8.68 10.10 23.54
C ASP A 249 7.20 9.71 23.61
N GLU A 250 6.94 8.44 23.28
CA GLU A 250 5.57 7.92 23.19
C GLU A 250 4.87 7.88 24.58
N ALA A 251 5.64 7.71 25.66
CA ALA A 251 5.09 7.64 27.00
C ALA A 251 4.54 9.00 27.47
N SER A 252 5.27 10.09 27.21
CA SER A 252 4.84 11.45 27.56
C SER A 252 4.08 12.15 26.45
N MET A 253 3.95 11.54 25.26
CA MET A 253 3.35 12.14 24.07
C MET A 253 3.92 13.53 23.76
N SER A 254 5.24 13.67 23.83
CA SER A 254 5.94 14.94 23.67
C SER A 254 7.32 14.77 23.04
N THR A 255 7.90 15.87 22.55
CA THR A 255 9.30 15.88 22.11
C THR A 255 10.22 16.26 23.30
N ILE A 256 11.28 15.49 23.49
CA ILE A 256 12.28 15.72 24.55
C ILE A 256 13.56 16.22 23.93
N LEU A 257 14.12 17.31 24.49
CA LEU A 257 15.39 17.86 24.04
C LEU A 257 16.53 16.86 24.24
N MET A 258 17.25 16.56 23.17
CA MET A 258 18.48 15.75 23.21
C MET A 258 19.74 16.65 23.27
N ARG A 259 19.80 17.61 22.32
CA ARG A 259 20.91 18.53 22.24
C ARG A 259 20.51 19.82 21.56
N LYS A 260 21.18 20.91 21.89
CA LYS A 260 21.16 22.15 21.12
C LYS A 260 22.28 22.09 20.08
N LYS A 261 22.01 22.53 18.87
CA LYS A 261 23.03 22.62 17.81
C LYS A 261 23.59 24.02 17.81
N ASP A 262 24.45 24.31 18.79
CA ASP A 262 25.17 25.61 18.85
C ASP A 262 26.26 25.70 17.79
N GLU A 263 26.79 24.55 17.34
CA GLU A 263 27.77 24.43 16.25
C GLU A 263 27.35 23.29 15.30
N GLU A 264 27.57 23.45 14.00
CA GLU A 264 27.41 22.35 13.05
C GLU A 264 28.44 21.28 13.36
N ASN A 265 28.00 20.01 13.51
CA ASN A 265 28.93 18.91 13.63
C ASN A 265 29.76 18.81 12.34
N ASP A 266 31.03 19.16 12.44
CA ASP A 266 31.97 18.92 11.34
C ASP A 266 32.31 17.43 11.29
N TYR A 267 31.64 16.70 10.38
CA TYR A 267 31.92 15.29 10.13
C TYR A 267 33.24 15.07 9.38
N ARG A 268 33.96 16.10 9.06
CA ARG A 268 35.27 16.04 8.37
C ARG A 268 35.24 15.05 7.21
N PHE A 269 34.29 15.27 6.30
CA PHE A 269 34.15 14.42 5.12
C PHE A 269 35.44 14.34 4.32
N THR A 270 35.78 13.12 3.86
CA THR A 270 36.87 12.87 2.93
C THR A 270 36.44 11.82 1.93
N VAL A 271 36.99 11.87 0.72
CA VAL A 271 36.72 10.84 -0.28
C VAL A 271 37.12 9.46 0.25
N GLU A 272 36.28 8.44 -0.03
CA GLU A 272 36.61 7.05 0.23
C GLU A 272 37.63 6.55 -0.82
N ALA A 273 38.89 6.54 -0.47
CA ALA A 273 40.00 6.25 -1.40
C ALA A 273 40.03 4.78 -1.87
N ASP A 274 39.47 3.87 -1.06
CA ASP A 274 39.48 2.44 -1.35
C ASP A 274 38.34 2.03 -2.34
N ILE A 275 37.44 2.95 -2.66
CA ILE A 275 36.38 2.76 -3.67
C ILE A 275 36.64 3.72 -4.83
N PRO A 276 36.97 3.20 -6.03
CA PRO A 276 37.13 4.06 -7.21
C PRO A 276 35.79 4.70 -7.57
N ARG A 277 35.86 5.85 -8.25
CA ARG A 277 34.67 6.50 -8.83
C ARG A 277 33.94 5.51 -9.74
N LEU A 278 32.64 5.37 -9.51
CA LEU A 278 31.77 4.52 -10.34
C LEU A 278 31.23 5.34 -11.51
N THR A 279 31.31 4.77 -12.72
CA THR A 279 30.72 5.33 -13.92
C THR A 279 29.62 4.40 -14.41
N LEU A 280 28.44 4.94 -14.59
CA LEU A 280 27.24 4.23 -15.05
C LEU A 280 27.10 4.42 -16.55
N SER A 281 26.95 3.34 -17.32
CA SER A 281 26.64 3.43 -18.74
C SER A 281 25.15 3.79 -18.93
N ASP A 282 24.85 4.40 -20.08
CA ASP A 282 23.45 4.66 -20.46
C ASP A 282 22.67 3.35 -20.60
N GLU A 283 23.27 2.29 -21.08
CA GLU A 283 22.68 0.96 -21.18
C GLU A 283 22.27 0.44 -19.81
N PHE A 284 23.16 0.52 -18.80
CA PHE A 284 22.87 0.07 -17.46
C PHE A 284 21.68 0.82 -16.83
N ILE A 285 21.62 2.14 -17.02
CA ILE A 285 20.50 2.97 -16.51
C ILE A 285 19.20 2.64 -17.27
N ASN A 286 19.28 2.47 -18.60
CA ASN A 286 18.12 2.14 -19.41
C ASN A 286 17.56 0.75 -19.10
N ASP A 287 18.40 -0.27 -18.91
CA ASP A 287 17.97 -1.60 -18.49
C ASP A 287 17.16 -1.55 -17.17
N ILE A 288 17.61 -0.73 -16.22
CA ILE A 288 16.90 -0.55 -14.96
C ILE A 288 15.57 0.17 -15.20
N LYS A 289 15.56 1.20 -16.04
CA LYS A 289 14.36 1.97 -16.38
C LYS A 289 13.31 1.08 -17.07
N GLU A 290 13.72 0.23 -17.99
CA GLU A 290 12.83 -0.72 -18.66
C GLU A 290 12.32 -1.83 -17.73
N SER A 291 13.07 -2.14 -16.67
CA SER A 291 12.65 -3.10 -15.64
C SER A 291 11.64 -2.54 -14.63
N LEU A 292 11.40 -1.22 -14.63
CA LEU A 292 10.40 -0.62 -13.76
C LEU A 292 9.00 -1.05 -14.16
N PRO A 293 8.21 -1.60 -13.26
CA PRO A 293 6.80 -1.84 -13.53
C PRO A 293 6.05 -0.50 -13.67
N GLU A 294 4.91 -0.54 -14.32
CA GLU A 294 3.96 0.57 -14.25
C GLU A 294 3.61 0.86 -12.78
N LEU A 295 3.82 2.10 -12.35
CA LEU A 295 3.67 2.48 -10.95
C LEU A 295 2.19 2.56 -10.53
N PRO A 296 1.87 2.42 -9.22
CA PRO A 296 0.48 2.38 -8.73
C PRO A 296 -0.40 3.50 -9.26
N ARG A 297 0.10 4.72 -9.31
CA ARG A 297 -0.66 5.86 -9.83
C ARG A 297 -0.96 5.74 -11.33
N GLN A 298 0.03 5.33 -12.13
CA GLN A 298 -0.15 5.13 -13.57
C GLN A 298 -1.18 4.01 -13.82
N LYS A 299 -1.07 2.91 -13.07
CA LYS A 299 -2.06 1.82 -13.09
C LYS A 299 -3.46 2.32 -12.72
N LYS A 300 -3.59 3.12 -11.65
CA LYS A 300 -4.86 3.71 -11.25
C LYS A 300 -5.47 4.55 -12.38
N GLU A 301 -4.71 5.44 -12.97
CA GLU A 301 -5.13 6.27 -14.10
C GLU A 301 -5.55 5.42 -15.30
N ARG A 302 -4.80 4.36 -15.62
CA ARG A 302 -5.15 3.40 -16.66
C ARG A 302 -6.41 2.62 -16.33
N TYR A 303 -6.61 2.13 -15.12
CA TYR A 303 -7.81 1.41 -14.72
C TYR A 303 -9.07 2.26 -14.81
N ILE A 304 -8.97 3.55 -14.48
CA ILE A 304 -10.08 4.50 -14.66
C ILE A 304 -10.34 4.76 -16.13
N SER A 305 -9.29 5.05 -16.93
CA SER A 305 -9.44 5.46 -18.32
C SER A 305 -9.81 4.30 -19.25
N GLU A 306 -9.16 3.15 -19.12
CA GLU A 306 -9.35 1.99 -20.01
C GLU A 306 -10.43 1.05 -19.50
N TYR A 307 -10.39 0.65 -18.23
CA TYR A 307 -11.29 -0.33 -17.65
C TYR A 307 -12.56 0.28 -17.05
N LYS A 308 -12.69 1.62 -17.05
CA LYS A 308 -13.87 2.35 -16.55
C LYS A 308 -14.21 2.06 -15.08
N LEU A 309 -13.19 1.73 -14.29
CA LEU A 309 -13.36 1.53 -12.85
C LEU A 309 -13.64 2.86 -12.13
N SER A 310 -14.28 2.77 -10.96
CA SER A 310 -14.38 3.91 -10.06
C SER A 310 -13.01 4.32 -9.53
N ASP A 311 -12.85 5.58 -9.10
CA ASP A 311 -11.60 6.05 -8.48
C ASP A 311 -11.21 5.19 -7.27
N TYR A 312 -12.19 4.80 -6.47
CA TYR A 312 -12.00 3.96 -5.28
C TYR A 312 -11.53 2.54 -5.63
N ASP A 313 -12.19 1.87 -6.60
CA ASP A 313 -11.83 0.50 -6.98
C ASP A 313 -10.45 0.46 -7.65
N ALA A 314 -10.18 1.42 -8.54
CA ALA A 314 -8.90 1.57 -9.20
C ALA A 314 -7.75 1.81 -8.20
N ASP A 315 -8.01 2.63 -7.17
CA ASP A 315 -7.04 2.93 -6.12
C ASP A 315 -6.65 1.67 -5.33
N ILE A 316 -7.63 0.89 -4.88
CA ILE A 316 -7.34 -0.34 -4.12
C ILE A 316 -6.60 -1.37 -4.96
N LEU A 317 -7.05 -1.60 -6.21
CA LEU A 317 -6.47 -2.63 -7.08
C LEU A 317 -5.07 -2.29 -7.58
N SER A 318 -4.70 -1.01 -7.64
CA SER A 318 -3.39 -0.57 -8.14
C SER A 318 -2.30 -0.51 -7.08
N ARG A 319 -2.63 -0.39 -5.78
CA ARG A 319 -1.65 -0.18 -4.71
C ARG A 319 -0.77 -1.39 -4.41
N ASP A 320 -1.32 -2.58 -4.47
CA ASP A 320 -0.58 -3.82 -4.23
C ASP A 320 -0.16 -4.46 -5.56
N LYS A 321 1.14 -4.79 -5.67
CA LYS A 321 1.73 -5.36 -6.89
C LYS A 321 1.11 -6.70 -7.28
N ASN A 322 0.92 -7.58 -6.29
CA ASN A 322 0.42 -8.92 -6.53
C ASN A 322 -1.08 -8.91 -6.83
N LEU A 323 -1.83 -8.07 -6.12
CA LEU A 323 -3.25 -7.88 -6.37
C LEU A 323 -3.50 -7.27 -7.75
N SER A 324 -2.71 -6.25 -8.15
CA SER A 324 -2.83 -5.65 -9.47
C SER A 324 -2.52 -6.65 -10.58
N LYS A 325 -1.49 -7.47 -10.39
CA LYS A 325 -1.13 -8.52 -11.34
C LYS A 325 -2.25 -9.56 -11.48
N TYR A 326 -2.79 -10.04 -10.36
CA TYR A 326 -3.91 -10.99 -10.36
C TYR A 326 -5.15 -10.43 -11.06
N PHE A 327 -5.46 -9.16 -10.80
CA PHE A 327 -6.56 -8.46 -11.47
C PHE A 327 -6.33 -8.36 -13.00
N GLU A 328 -5.15 -7.93 -13.43
CA GLU A 328 -4.79 -7.79 -14.85
C GLU A 328 -4.84 -9.13 -15.58
N GLU A 329 -4.29 -10.20 -15.00
CA GLU A 329 -4.34 -11.56 -15.56
C GLU A 329 -5.78 -12.06 -15.77
N LEU A 330 -6.67 -11.77 -14.83
CA LEU A 330 -8.10 -12.09 -14.97
C LEU A 330 -8.78 -11.25 -16.04
N VAL A 331 -8.46 -9.95 -16.13
CA VAL A 331 -9.01 -9.06 -17.16
C VAL A 331 -8.56 -9.51 -18.55
N ASP A 332 -7.29 -9.86 -18.71
CA ASP A 332 -6.75 -10.35 -19.97
C ASP A 332 -7.43 -11.66 -20.42
N SER A 333 -7.79 -12.52 -19.48
CA SER A 333 -8.43 -13.81 -19.78
C SER A 333 -9.94 -13.72 -20.01
N TYR A 334 -10.64 -12.75 -19.40
CA TYR A 334 -12.10 -12.68 -19.39
C TYR A 334 -12.69 -11.45 -20.06
N GLY A 335 -12.01 -10.32 -20.00
CA GLY A 335 -12.38 -9.08 -20.70
C GLY A 335 -13.36 -8.15 -19.98
N ASP A 336 -14.05 -8.58 -18.90
CA ASP A 336 -14.97 -7.72 -18.13
C ASP A 336 -14.31 -7.23 -16.84
N ALA A 337 -13.54 -6.15 -16.95
CA ALA A 337 -12.78 -5.59 -15.84
C ALA A 337 -13.65 -5.15 -14.66
N THR A 338 -14.84 -4.60 -14.93
CA THR A 338 -15.74 -4.11 -13.87
C THR A 338 -16.32 -5.27 -13.03
N LEU A 339 -16.71 -6.35 -13.70
CA LEU A 339 -17.21 -7.54 -13.02
C LEU A 339 -16.09 -8.20 -12.18
N ILE A 340 -14.91 -8.36 -12.75
CA ILE A 340 -13.74 -8.93 -12.08
C ILE A 340 -13.37 -8.09 -10.86
N ALA A 341 -13.24 -6.77 -11.02
CA ALA A 341 -12.96 -5.85 -9.91
C ALA A 341 -13.95 -6.01 -8.76
N SER A 342 -15.24 -6.06 -9.07
CA SER A 342 -16.29 -6.26 -8.07
C SER A 342 -16.12 -7.58 -7.30
N TRP A 343 -15.79 -8.68 -7.97
CA TRP A 343 -15.60 -9.98 -7.33
C TRP A 343 -14.31 -10.02 -6.50
N ILE A 344 -13.23 -9.43 -7.00
CA ILE A 344 -11.97 -9.35 -6.26
C ILE A 344 -12.18 -8.54 -4.98
N LEU A 345 -12.73 -7.33 -5.09
CA LEU A 345 -12.89 -6.41 -3.97
C LEU A 345 -13.89 -6.91 -2.91
N THR A 346 -14.93 -7.65 -3.31
CA THR A 346 -15.98 -8.09 -2.39
C THR A 346 -15.75 -9.51 -1.86
N GLU A 347 -15.44 -10.46 -2.74
CA GLU A 347 -15.37 -11.88 -2.36
C GLU A 347 -13.92 -12.34 -2.14
N THR A 348 -12.99 -12.06 -3.07
CA THR A 348 -11.60 -12.50 -2.94
C THR A 348 -10.93 -11.87 -1.73
N MET A 349 -10.95 -10.53 -1.61
CA MET A 349 -10.31 -9.84 -0.47
C MET A 349 -10.91 -10.25 0.87
N ARG A 350 -12.23 -10.53 0.91
CA ARG A 350 -12.86 -11.04 2.11
C ARG A 350 -12.31 -12.41 2.51
N ARG A 351 -12.11 -13.32 1.54
CA ARG A 351 -11.55 -14.65 1.81
C ARG A 351 -10.09 -14.59 2.24
N LEU A 352 -9.27 -13.76 1.56
CA LEU A 352 -7.88 -13.54 1.96
C LEU A 352 -7.79 -13.11 3.42
N LYS A 353 -8.65 -12.17 3.83
CA LYS A 353 -8.71 -11.69 5.22
C LYS A 353 -9.19 -12.77 6.21
N GLU A 354 -10.21 -13.56 5.84
CA GLU A 354 -10.75 -14.63 6.70
C GLU A 354 -9.74 -15.77 6.93
N HIS A 355 -8.91 -16.06 5.93
CA HIS A 355 -7.89 -17.11 5.99
C HIS A 355 -6.49 -16.58 6.40
N GLU A 356 -6.34 -15.28 6.57
CA GLU A 356 -5.06 -14.61 6.89
C GLU A 356 -3.93 -14.96 5.90
N ILE A 357 -4.25 -15.04 4.60
CA ILE A 357 -3.31 -15.36 3.52
C ILE A 357 -3.15 -14.19 2.56
N ASP A 358 -1.99 -14.16 1.87
CA ASP A 358 -1.70 -13.22 0.78
C ASP A 358 -2.33 -13.70 -0.54
N ILE A 359 -2.56 -12.77 -1.49
CA ILE A 359 -3.09 -13.09 -2.83
C ILE A 359 -2.21 -14.09 -3.59
N THR A 360 -0.91 -14.13 -3.31
CA THR A 360 0.03 -15.08 -3.92
C THR A 360 -0.14 -16.52 -3.42
N GLU A 361 -0.85 -16.72 -2.33
CA GLU A 361 -1.11 -18.02 -1.72
C GLU A 361 -2.47 -18.61 -2.11
N ILE A 362 -3.24 -17.87 -2.94
CA ILE A 362 -4.55 -18.30 -3.41
C ILE A 362 -4.44 -19.59 -4.24
N LYS A 363 -5.26 -20.58 -3.92
CA LYS A 363 -5.31 -21.84 -4.66
C LYS A 363 -6.18 -21.76 -5.91
N LEU A 364 -7.17 -20.87 -5.89
CA LEU A 364 -8.13 -20.70 -6.98
C LEU A 364 -7.43 -20.27 -8.26
N SER A 365 -7.54 -21.07 -9.30
CA SER A 365 -7.00 -20.76 -10.62
C SER A 365 -7.86 -19.72 -11.36
N ASN A 366 -7.22 -18.95 -12.24
CA ASN A 366 -7.91 -17.96 -13.08
C ASN A 366 -9.00 -18.64 -13.94
N ASP A 367 -8.75 -19.87 -14.43
CA ASP A 367 -9.73 -20.64 -15.21
C ASP A 367 -11.01 -20.96 -14.42
N ASN A 368 -10.88 -21.40 -13.18
CA ASN A 368 -12.04 -21.69 -12.34
C ASN A 368 -12.76 -20.41 -11.88
N PHE A 369 -12.02 -19.34 -11.67
CA PHE A 369 -12.61 -18.03 -11.39
C PHE A 369 -13.49 -17.57 -12.58
N THR A 370 -12.94 -17.58 -13.79
CA THR A 370 -13.65 -17.13 -15.01
C THR A 370 -14.81 -18.05 -15.38
N LYS A 371 -14.68 -19.37 -15.24
CA LYS A 371 -15.80 -20.31 -15.39
C LYS A 371 -16.96 -19.98 -14.47
N LEU A 372 -16.69 -19.61 -13.22
CA LEU A 372 -17.78 -19.19 -12.32
C LEU A 372 -18.49 -17.94 -12.83
N LEU A 373 -17.76 -16.97 -13.39
CA LEU A 373 -18.35 -15.79 -13.98
C LEU A 373 -19.21 -16.12 -15.21
N ASP A 374 -18.78 -17.09 -16.01
CA ASP A 374 -19.56 -17.59 -17.14
C ASP A 374 -20.88 -18.22 -16.69
N LEU A 375 -20.88 -19.03 -15.62
CA LEU A 375 -22.10 -19.60 -15.04
C LEU A 375 -23.11 -18.51 -14.62
N ILE A 376 -22.61 -17.38 -14.13
CA ILE A 376 -23.47 -16.23 -13.78
C ILE A 376 -24.03 -15.57 -15.05
N LYS A 377 -23.15 -15.31 -16.03
CA LYS A 377 -23.51 -14.68 -17.30
C LYS A 377 -24.53 -15.49 -18.09
N GLU A 378 -24.40 -16.82 -18.06
CA GLU A 378 -25.31 -17.77 -18.68
C GLU A 378 -26.61 -17.98 -17.86
N ASN A 379 -26.78 -17.29 -16.74
CA ASN A 379 -27.92 -17.49 -15.82
C ASN A 379 -28.06 -18.95 -15.29
N LYS A 380 -26.98 -19.71 -15.26
CA LYS A 380 -26.97 -21.07 -14.68
C LYS A 380 -26.99 -21.03 -13.15
N VAL A 381 -26.49 -19.92 -12.57
CA VAL A 381 -26.49 -19.68 -11.13
C VAL A 381 -26.89 -18.26 -10.79
N SER A 382 -27.57 -18.08 -9.67
CA SER A 382 -27.84 -16.72 -9.13
C SER A 382 -26.58 -16.16 -8.48
N ASN A 383 -26.47 -14.82 -8.37
CA ASN A 383 -25.34 -14.17 -7.67
C ASN A 383 -25.13 -14.71 -6.24
N ASN A 384 -26.21 -15.00 -5.51
CA ASN A 384 -26.12 -15.58 -4.16
C ASN A 384 -25.59 -17.02 -4.16
N SER A 385 -26.00 -17.82 -5.16
CA SER A 385 -25.49 -19.17 -5.37
C SER A 385 -24.03 -19.15 -5.80
N ALA A 386 -23.65 -18.23 -6.69
CA ALA A 386 -22.27 -18.05 -7.14
C ALA A 386 -21.32 -17.71 -5.98
N LYS A 387 -21.75 -16.88 -5.01
CA LYS A 387 -20.95 -16.61 -3.80
C LYS A 387 -20.71 -17.87 -2.94
N LYS A 388 -21.65 -18.78 -2.90
CA LYS A 388 -21.46 -20.07 -2.19
C LYS A 388 -20.49 -20.97 -2.94
N ILE A 389 -20.62 -21.04 -4.27
CA ILE A 389 -19.70 -21.79 -5.13
C ILE A 389 -18.30 -21.19 -5.01
N PHE A 390 -18.18 -19.85 -5.06
CA PHE A 390 -16.89 -19.16 -4.91
C PHE A 390 -16.18 -19.53 -3.61
N ARG A 391 -16.92 -19.58 -2.50
CA ARG A 391 -16.37 -19.99 -1.21
C ARG A 391 -15.71 -21.37 -1.28
N GLU A 392 -16.37 -22.33 -1.89
CA GLU A 392 -15.88 -23.69 -2.00
C GLU A 392 -14.68 -23.79 -2.93
N ILE A 393 -14.77 -23.19 -4.13
CA ILE A 393 -13.67 -23.24 -5.10
C ILE A 393 -12.44 -22.44 -4.64
N PHE A 394 -12.61 -21.41 -3.80
CA PHE A 394 -11.50 -20.67 -3.23
C PHE A 394 -10.58 -21.55 -2.39
N GLU A 395 -11.14 -22.49 -1.64
CA GLU A 395 -10.40 -23.42 -0.77
C GLU A 395 -9.90 -24.65 -1.53
N THR A 396 -10.73 -25.20 -2.44
CA THR A 396 -10.51 -26.50 -3.06
C THR A 396 -9.92 -26.43 -4.47
N ASN A 397 -10.14 -25.30 -5.18
CA ASN A 397 -9.91 -25.15 -6.62
C ASN A 397 -10.65 -26.20 -7.48
N GLU A 398 -11.77 -26.74 -6.99
CA GLU A 398 -12.60 -27.67 -7.78
C GLU A 398 -13.32 -26.93 -8.93
N ASP A 399 -13.74 -27.69 -9.93
CA ASP A 399 -14.48 -27.14 -11.08
C ASP A 399 -15.83 -26.53 -10.62
N PRO A 400 -16.13 -25.26 -10.96
CA PRO A 400 -17.35 -24.58 -10.52
C PRO A 400 -18.64 -25.26 -10.93
N GLU A 401 -18.69 -25.94 -12.10
CA GLU A 401 -19.88 -26.67 -12.52
C GLU A 401 -20.12 -27.91 -11.66
N LYS A 402 -19.04 -28.59 -11.25
CA LYS A 402 -19.12 -29.72 -10.33
C LYS A 402 -19.66 -29.24 -8.98
N VAL A 403 -19.06 -28.21 -8.39
CA VAL A 403 -19.50 -27.66 -7.10
C VAL A 403 -20.94 -27.15 -7.16
N MET A 404 -21.35 -26.53 -8.28
CA MET A 404 -22.72 -26.11 -8.51
C MET A 404 -23.70 -27.28 -8.40
N LYS A 405 -23.38 -28.43 -9.04
CA LYS A 405 -24.20 -29.62 -9.03
C LYS A 405 -24.22 -30.30 -7.65
N ASP A 406 -23.04 -30.42 -7.02
CA ASP A 406 -22.91 -31.07 -5.70
C ASP A 406 -23.68 -30.32 -4.60
N LEU A 407 -23.72 -28.99 -4.69
CA LEU A 407 -24.47 -28.10 -3.78
C LEU A 407 -25.95 -27.95 -4.19
N GLY A 408 -26.38 -28.43 -5.35
CA GLY A 408 -27.74 -28.25 -5.86
C GLY A 408 -28.11 -26.80 -6.08
N LEU A 409 -27.17 -25.98 -6.61
CA LEU A 409 -27.31 -24.56 -6.79
C LEU A 409 -27.62 -24.15 -8.25
N GLU A 410 -27.85 -25.12 -9.12
CA GLU A 410 -28.22 -24.89 -10.51
C GLU A 410 -29.55 -24.13 -10.58
N GLN A 411 -29.60 -23.10 -11.42
CA GLN A 411 -30.79 -22.29 -11.58
C GLN A 411 -31.83 -23.04 -12.42
N ILE A 412 -33.08 -22.98 -12.00
CA ILE A 412 -34.17 -23.62 -12.72
C ILE A 412 -34.39 -22.86 -14.04
N SER A 413 -34.05 -23.52 -15.15
CA SER A 413 -34.28 -23.00 -16.52
C SER A 413 -35.57 -23.48 -17.17
N ASP A 414 -36.28 -24.46 -16.52
CA ASP A 414 -37.55 -24.93 -17.02
C ASP A 414 -38.69 -23.96 -16.71
N SER A 415 -39.06 -23.20 -17.73
CA SER A 415 -40.13 -22.21 -17.63
C SER A 415 -41.48 -22.80 -17.27
N SER A 416 -41.74 -24.11 -17.55
CA SER A 416 -42.99 -24.78 -17.15
C SER A 416 -42.99 -25.04 -15.64
N PHE A 417 -41.90 -25.55 -15.08
CA PHE A 417 -41.77 -25.74 -13.64
C PHE A 417 -41.84 -24.43 -12.88
N LEU A 418 -41.19 -23.38 -13.40
CA LEU A 418 -41.21 -22.05 -12.78
C LEU A 418 -42.64 -21.46 -12.81
N MET A 419 -43.39 -21.68 -13.90
CA MET A 419 -44.79 -21.25 -14.05
C MET A 419 -45.69 -21.96 -13.05
N ASP A 420 -45.54 -23.30 -12.87
CA ASP A 420 -46.28 -24.04 -11.87
C ASP A 420 -46.01 -23.54 -10.45
N LEU A 421 -44.77 -23.21 -10.15
CA LEU A 421 -44.38 -22.66 -8.87
C LEU A 421 -44.97 -21.23 -8.66
N VAL A 422 -44.93 -20.40 -9.69
CA VAL A 422 -45.56 -19.06 -9.69
C VAL A 422 -47.06 -19.17 -9.45
N ASN A 423 -47.74 -20.06 -10.15
CA ASN A 423 -49.18 -20.28 -9.97
C ASN A 423 -49.51 -20.70 -8.55
N LYS A 424 -48.76 -21.67 -8.02
CA LYS A 424 -48.93 -22.10 -6.64
C LYS A 424 -48.70 -20.97 -5.63
N VAL A 425 -47.67 -20.15 -5.80
CA VAL A 425 -47.42 -19.02 -4.90
C VAL A 425 -48.52 -17.98 -4.97
N ILE A 426 -49.05 -17.69 -6.16
CA ILE A 426 -50.20 -16.79 -6.35
C ILE A 426 -51.43 -17.35 -5.61
N ASP A 427 -51.73 -18.64 -5.78
CA ASP A 427 -52.87 -19.28 -5.16
C ASP A 427 -52.74 -19.40 -3.62
N ASP A 428 -51.55 -19.62 -3.10
CA ASP A 428 -51.26 -19.69 -1.66
C ASP A 428 -51.28 -18.31 -0.95
N ASN A 429 -51.26 -17.18 -1.70
CA ASN A 429 -51.15 -15.85 -1.12
C ASN A 429 -52.23 -14.85 -1.64
N PRO A 430 -53.53 -15.15 -1.47
CA PRO A 430 -54.63 -14.34 -2.06
C PRO A 430 -54.62 -12.89 -1.57
N GLN A 431 -54.25 -12.64 -0.31
CA GLN A 431 -54.19 -11.28 0.24
C GLN A 431 -53.14 -10.41 -0.48
N SER A 432 -51.96 -10.99 -0.80
CA SER A 432 -50.91 -10.28 -1.54
C SER A 432 -51.32 -9.98 -2.98
N VAL A 433 -52.13 -10.85 -3.58
CA VAL A 433 -52.73 -10.64 -4.90
C VAL A 433 -53.70 -9.45 -4.88
N GLU A 434 -54.55 -9.36 -3.85
CA GLU A 434 -55.45 -8.21 -3.67
C GLU A 434 -54.71 -6.92 -3.41
N ASP A 435 -53.67 -6.96 -2.59
CA ASP A 435 -52.80 -5.81 -2.32
C ASP A 435 -52.12 -5.29 -3.59
N TYR A 436 -51.64 -6.19 -4.46
CA TYR A 436 -51.07 -5.82 -5.76
C TYR A 436 -52.11 -5.18 -6.68
N LYS A 437 -53.33 -5.76 -6.72
CA LYS A 437 -54.50 -5.18 -7.45
C LYS A 437 -54.87 -3.78 -6.96
N ALA A 438 -54.69 -3.54 -5.65
CA ALA A 438 -54.91 -2.23 -5.04
C ALA A 438 -53.75 -1.23 -5.28
N GLY A 439 -52.76 -1.58 -6.12
CA GLY A 439 -51.62 -0.71 -6.50
C GLY A 439 -50.46 -0.71 -5.51
N LYS A 440 -50.43 -1.64 -4.57
CA LYS A 440 -49.31 -1.77 -3.61
C LYS A 440 -48.15 -2.56 -4.22
N ASN A 441 -47.21 -1.91 -4.86
CA ASN A 441 -46.07 -2.55 -5.55
C ASN A 441 -45.22 -3.46 -4.64
N ARG A 442 -45.24 -3.25 -3.31
CA ARG A 442 -44.53 -4.12 -2.35
C ARG A 442 -45.05 -5.56 -2.35
N ALA A 443 -46.31 -5.79 -2.71
CA ALA A 443 -46.91 -7.11 -2.77
C ALA A 443 -46.27 -8.00 -3.84
N LEU A 444 -45.85 -7.43 -4.99
CA LEU A 444 -45.12 -8.15 -6.03
C LEU A 444 -43.78 -8.65 -5.51
N GLY A 445 -43.02 -7.78 -4.81
CA GLY A 445 -41.76 -8.18 -4.19
C GLY A 445 -41.88 -9.30 -3.14
N PHE A 446 -43.01 -9.30 -2.39
CA PHE A 446 -43.32 -10.38 -1.46
C PHE A 446 -43.59 -11.70 -2.20
N LEU A 447 -44.37 -11.71 -3.26
CA LEU A 447 -44.66 -12.91 -4.07
C LEU A 447 -43.39 -13.47 -4.71
N VAL A 448 -42.52 -12.60 -5.26
CA VAL A 448 -41.19 -13.01 -5.75
C VAL A 448 -40.36 -13.66 -4.62
N GLY A 449 -40.37 -13.06 -3.44
CA GLY A 449 -39.70 -13.63 -2.27
C GLY A 449 -40.22 -15.05 -1.88
N GLN A 450 -41.52 -15.31 -2.04
CA GLN A 450 -42.11 -16.64 -1.81
C GLN A 450 -41.68 -17.66 -2.89
N VAL A 451 -41.63 -17.24 -4.17
CA VAL A 451 -41.09 -18.08 -5.25
C VAL A 451 -39.62 -18.43 -4.97
N MET A 452 -38.81 -17.45 -4.59
CA MET A 452 -37.41 -17.66 -4.23
C MET A 452 -37.25 -18.63 -3.04
N LYS A 453 -38.09 -18.49 -2.02
CA LYS A 453 -38.08 -19.39 -0.85
C LYS A 453 -38.48 -20.83 -1.24
N GLN A 454 -39.55 -21.03 -2.02
CA GLN A 454 -40.01 -22.35 -2.43
C GLN A 454 -39.05 -23.02 -3.42
N SER A 455 -38.40 -22.24 -4.30
CA SER A 455 -37.34 -22.74 -5.19
C SER A 455 -35.97 -22.92 -4.50
N LYS A 456 -35.86 -22.67 -3.20
CA LYS A 456 -34.60 -22.70 -2.44
C LYS A 456 -33.52 -21.76 -3.04
N GLY A 457 -33.91 -20.67 -3.67
CA GLY A 457 -33.04 -19.73 -4.33
C GLY A 457 -32.60 -20.11 -5.76
N GLN A 458 -33.16 -21.16 -6.33
CA GLN A 458 -32.83 -21.63 -7.68
C GLN A 458 -33.63 -20.94 -8.79
N ALA A 459 -34.75 -20.25 -8.49
CA ALA A 459 -35.46 -19.43 -9.47
C ALA A 459 -34.67 -18.14 -9.80
N ASN A 460 -34.84 -17.66 -11.06
CA ASN A 460 -34.34 -16.33 -11.41
C ASN A 460 -35.33 -15.27 -10.88
N PRO A 461 -34.91 -14.34 -10.00
CA PRO A 461 -35.82 -13.33 -9.42
C PRO A 461 -36.46 -12.41 -10.46
N GLN A 462 -35.74 -12.05 -11.53
CA GLN A 462 -36.24 -11.19 -12.59
C GLN A 462 -37.30 -11.91 -13.44
N GLU A 463 -37.04 -13.18 -13.77
CA GLU A 463 -37.95 -14.01 -14.52
C GLU A 463 -39.21 -14.34 -13.70
N ALA A 464 -39.03 -14.69 -12.43
CA ALA A 464 -40.17 -14.87 -11.51
C ALA A 464 -41.02 -13.60 -11.38
N ASN A 465 -40.40 -12.43 -11.27
CA ASN A 465 -41.09 -11.13 -11.22
C ASN A 465 -41.93 -10.89 -12.48
N LYS A 466 -41.32 -11.13 -13.67
CA LYS A 466 -42.01 -10.99 -14.95
C LYS A 466 -43.19 -11.96 -15.08
N MET A 467 -42.93 -13.25 -14.75
CA MET A 467 -43.98 -14.28 -14.83
C MET A 467 -45.14 -14.04 -13.87
N ILE A 468 -44.86 -13.59 -12.63
CA ILE A 468 -45.88 -13.24 -11.65
C ILE A 468 -46.73 -12.07 -12.18
N ALA A 469 -46.07 -11.00 -12.69
CA ALA A 469 -46.79 -9.85 -13.21
C ALA A 469 -47.68 -10.19 -14.41
N GLU A 470 -47.16 -10.99 -15.35
CA GLU A 470 -47.94 -11.47 -16.52
C GLU A 470 -49.12 -12.36 -16.11
N GLU A 471 -48.92 -13.28 -15.18
CA GLU A 471 -49.95 -14.20 -14.73
C GLU A 471 -51.05 -13.47 -13.94
N LEU A 472 -50.69 -12.53 -13.07
CA LEU A 472 -51.66 -11.68 -12.38
C LEU A 472 -52.50 -10.83 -13.36
N SER A 473 -51.88 -10.30 -14.44
CA SER A 473 -52.58 -9.54 -15.48
C SER A 473 -53.55 -10.42 -16.24
N LYS A 474 -53.17 -11.65 -16.64
CA LYS A 474 -54.05 -12.61 -17.33
C LYS A 474 -55.27 -13.01 -16.47
N ARG A 475 -55.02 -13.32 -15.19
CA ARG A 475 -56.09 -13.65 -14.26
C ARG A 475 -57.02 -12.49 -14.04
N TRP A 476 -56.53 -11.23 -14.10
CA TRP A 476 -57.36 -10.03 -13.99
C TRP A 476 -58.24 -9.81 -15.22
N GLU A 477 -57.71 -9.95 -16.43
CA GLU A 477 -58.49 -9.86 -17.67
C GLU A 477 -59.57 -10.93 -17.73
N TYR A 478 -59.31 -12.13 -17.30
CA TYR A 478 -60.27 -13.24 -17.24
C TYR A 478 -61.42 -12.93 -16.26
N TYR A 479 -61.12 -12.41 -15.06
CA TYR A 479 -62.15 -11.99 -14.10
C TYR A 479 -63.01 -10.85 -14.62
N PHE A 480 -62.44 -9.89 -15.32
CA PHE A 480 -63.17 -8.76 -15.93
C PHE A 480 -64.09 -9.20 -17.05
N GLN A 481 -63.68 -10.14 -17.88
CA GLN A 481 -64.49 -10.74 -18.91
C GLN A 481 -65.68 -11.57 -18.36
N LEU A 482 -65.48 -12.28 -17.25
CA LEU A 482 -66.56 -13.04 -16.57
C LEU A 482 -67.62 -12.10 -15.97
N GLN A 483 -67.18 -10.98 -15.37
CA GLN A 483 -68.14 -9.98 -14.85
C GLN A 483 -69.01 -9.29 -15.94
N ILE A 484 -68.42 -9.13 -17.13
CA ILE A 484 -69.22 -8.55 -18.30
C ILE A 484 -70.18 -9.56 -18.86
N ARG A 485 -69.94 -10.87 -18.72
CA ARG A 485 -70.87 -11.94 -19.21
C ARG A 485 -71.95 -12.31 -18.25
N THR A 486 -71.91 -11.88 -17.00
CA THR A 486 -72.89 -12.18 -15.93
C THR A 486 -73.76 -10.98 -15.55
N ASN A 487 -73.55 -9.81 -16.17
CA ASN A 487 -74.45 -8.65 -16.18
C ASN A 487 -75.07 -8.52 -17.57
#